data_a9e4691f69e286a2500ae4c0d0bee4a6
#
_entry.id   a9e4691f69e286a2500ae4c0d0bee4a6
#
_cell.length_a   1.000
_cell.length_b   1.000
_cell.length_c   1.000
_cell.angle_alpha   90.00
_cell.angle_beta   90.00
_cell.angle_gamma   90.00
#
_symmetry.space_group_name_H-M   'P 1'
#
loop_
_entity.id
_entity.type
_entity.pdbx_description
1 polymer ?
#
loop_
_entity_poly.entity_id
_entity_poly.type
_entity_poly.pdbx_seq_one_letter_code
_entity_poly.pdbx_strand_id
1 'polypeptide(L)'
;MSDSGATVRGAVAARAWAAWLLASLFFLYALVQRVAPSVMVDELMRDFAVGGALLGNLSAFYFYAYAGLQIPIGVMLDRLGPRRLMGGGAALAGLGGVLFAMADSLTLAYLGRLLIGAGTAFSWVGALTLIVQWFPARRFAALAGGTQAFGMVGAVLGQAPLGYAVGAYGWRAAILWVGLAGLALALAIFAVVRDRPATHHATTGIAAGLGIAMAERQTWLSGIFGMAMVTPTAAFGGLWAVPYLMQVHGLGRTEAAGLTSLIFISWALGAPLVGGLSDRLGTRRKLMVAGATTAMLCLGALPFTAAAPVWVLGALMSAQGIAASTMVVGVALAREAAPPQVSSTAMGLVNTFVIGSGAVFQPLIGFLLDLNWDGRMDAGARIYSAAAYDWALSVLPLACMAGLIAALMSRETRAPPRTA
;
A
#
# COMPACT_ATOMS: atom_id res chain seq x y z
N MET A 1 -8.79 -49.64 -7.14
CA MET A 1 -9.62 -48.47 -6.72
C MET A 1 -8.86 -47.41 -5.87
N SER A 2 -7.58 -47.56 -5.58
CA SER A 2 -6.78 -46.60 -4.76
C SER A 2 -6.14 -45.45 -5.53
N ASP A 3 -5.98 -45.57 -6.85
CA ASP A 3 -5.25 -44.59 -7.67
C ASP A 3 -6.09 -43.33 -8.03
N SER A 4 -7.42 -43.47 -8.16
CA SER A 4 -8.31 -42.34 -8.46
C SER A 4 -8.45 -41.34 -7.28
N GLY A 5 -8.32 -41.78 -6.06
CA GLY A 5 -8.40 -40.93 -4.87
C GLY A 5 -7.15 -40.07 -4.65
N ALA A 6 -5.98 -40.57 -5.02
CA ALA A 6 -4.70 -39.85 -4.94
C ALA A 6 -4.61 -38.77 -6.02
N THR A 7 -5.04 -39.08 -7.23
CA THR A 7 -5.09 -38.12 -8.36
C THR A 7 -6.09 -36.99 -8.11
N VAL A 8 -7.26 -37.25 -7.55
CA VAL A 8 -8.26 -36.23 -7.20
C VAL A 8 -7.75 -35.32 -6.08
N ARG A 9 -7.11 -35.88 -5.03
CA ARG A 9 -6.50 -35.06 -3.96
C ARG A 9 -5.35 -34.19 -4.48
N GLY A 10 -4.51 -34.71 -5.38
CA GLY A 10 -3.44 -33.97 -6.03
C GLY A 10 -3.96 -32.81 -6.89
N ALA A 11 -5.00 -33.02 -7.68
CA ALA A 11 -5.63 -32.00 -8.50
C ALA A 11 -6.28 -30.87 -7.68
N VAL A 12 -6.92 -31.21 -6.55
CA VAL A 12 -7.49 -30.21 -5.61
C VAL A 12 -6.38 -29.39 -4.97
N ALA A 13 -5.26 -30.02 -4.57
CA ALA A 13 -4.13 -29.32 -4.00
C ALA A 13 -3.48 -28.37 -5.02
N ALA A 14 -3.24 -28.82 -6.27
CA ALA A 14 -2.67 -27.99 -7.34
C ALA A 14 -3.54 -26.76 -7.63
N ARG A 15 -4.88 -26.93 -7.69
CA ARG A 15 -5.81 -25.82 -7.88
C ARG A 15 -5.79 -24.82 -6.72
N ALA A 16 -5.66 -25.27 -5.47
CA ALA A 16 -5.56 -24.39 -4.32
C ALA A 16 -4.32 -23.50 -4.41
N TRP A 17 -3.17 -24.07 -4.78
CA TRP A 17 -1.93 -23.32 -4.98
C TRP A 17 -2.01 -22.35 -6.16
N ALA A 18 -2.60 -22.76 -7.28
CA ALA A 18 -2.83 -21.89 -8.42
C ALA A 18 -3.76 -20.71 -8.07
N ALA A 19 -4.83 -20.95 -7.31
CA ALA A 19 -5.74 -19.91 -6.85
C ALA A 19 -5.02 -18.92 -5.91
N TRP A 20 -4.21 -19.41 -4.97
CA TRP A 20 -3.40 -18.55 -4.09
C TRP A 20 -2.36 -17.74 -4.87
N LEU A 21 -1.68 -18.34 -5.84
CA LEU A 21 -0.70 -17.64 -6.68
C LEU A 21 -1.36 -16.51 -7.48
N LEU A 22 -2.52 -16.78 -8.11
CA LEU A 22 -3.28 -15.75 -8.85
C LEU A 22 -3.77 -14.62 -7.93
N ALA A 23 -4.21 -14.96 -6.71
CA ALA A 23 -4.57 -13.96 -5.71
C ALA A 23 -3.37 -13.09 -5.30
N SER A 24 -2.20 -13.71 -5.10
CA SER A 24 -0.96 -13.01 -4.77
C SER A 24 -0.46 -12.16 -5.94
N LEU A 25 -0.59 -12.63 -7.18
CA LEU A 25 -0.31 -11.84 -8.38
C LEU A 25 -1.28 -10.66 -8.54
N PHE A 26 -2.54 -10.82 -8.13
CA PHE A 26 -3.48 -9.70 -8.14
C PHE A 26 -3.12 -8.64 -7.09
N PHE A 27 -2.62 -9.04 -5.93
CA PHE A 27 -2.12 -8.11 -4.94
C PHE A 27 -0.80 -7.44 -5.38
N LEU A 28 0.09 -8.18 -6.05
CA LEU A 28 1.27 -7.61 -6.71
C LEU A 28 0.87 -6.53 -7.73
N TYR A 29 -0.06 -6.86 -8.63
CA TYR A 29 -0.60 -5.93 -9.62
C TYR A 29 -1.19 -4.67 -8.98
N ALA A 30 -1.92 -4.82 -7.87
CA ALA A 30 -2.47 -3.71 -7.11
C ALA A 30 -1.38 -2.75 -6.62
N LEU A 31 -0.24 -3.26 -6.15
CA LEU A 31 0.87 -2.43 -5.68
C LEU A 31 1.64 -1.78 -6.83
N VAL A 32 1.78 -2.45 -8.00
CA VAL A 32 2.30 -1.79 -9.22
C VAL A 32 1.46 -0.56 -9.55
N GLN A 33 0.15 -0.71 -9.66
CA GLN A 33 -0.78 0.37 -10.00
C GLN A 33 -0.81 1.49 -8.95
N ARG A 34 -0.59 1.15 -7.68
CA ARG A 34 -0.57 2.11 -6.58
C ARG A 34 0.58 3.11 -6.70
N VAL A 35 1.78 2.63 -7.02
CA VAL A 35 3.00 3.44 -7.05
C VAL A 35 3.34 3.96 -8.45
N ALA A 36 2.70 3.46 -9.50
CA ALA A 36 2.96 3.81 -10.89
C ALA A 36 3.07 5.32 -11.19
N PRO A 37 2.23 6.21 -10.62
CA PRO A 37 2.33 7.64 -10.90
C PRO A 37 3.68 8.26 -10.52
N SER A 38 4.41 7.71 -9.55
CA SER A 38 5.68 8.26 -9.06
C SER A 38 6.77 8.38 -10.12
N VAL A 39 6.76 7.49 -11.12
CA VAL A 39 7.78 7.43 -12.18
C VAL A 39 7.36 8.14 -13.47
N MET A 40 6.20 8.83 -13.48
CA MET A 40 5.69 9.57 -14.64
C MET A 40 5.11 10.93 -14.25
N VAL A 41 5.58 11.52 -13.14
CA VAL A 41 5.08 12.78 -12.59
C VAL A 41 5.20 13.92 -13.61
N ASP A 42 6.38 14.05 -14.24
CA ASP A 42 6.66 15.15 -15.18
C ASP A 42 5.79 15.02 -16.44
N GLU A 43 5.61 13.81 -16.96
CA GLU A 43 4.74 13.55 -18.12
C GLU A 43 3.27 13.84 -17.81
N LEU A 44 2.79 13.44 -16.62
CA LEU A 44 1.41 13.70 -16.22
C LEU A 44 1.16 15.19 -16.00
N MET A 45 2.11 15.91 -15.39
CA MET A 45 2.02 17.37 -15.23
C MET A 45 1.96 18.07 -16.58
N ARG A 46 2.83 17.67 -17.52
CA ARG A 46 2.89 18.23 -18.87
C ARG A 46 1.62 17.93 -19.66
N ASP A 47 1.24 16.66 -19.75
CA ASP A 47 0.18 16.21 -20.65
C ASP A 47 -1.22 16.68 -20.20
N PHE A 48 -1.43 16.86 -18.89
CA PHE A 48 -2.68 17.38 -18.33
C PHE A 48 -2.60 18.88 -17.96
N ALA A 49 -1.43 19.52 -18.16
CA ALA A 49 -1.18 20.94 -17.83
C ALA A 49 -1.52 21.28 -16.37
N VAL A 50 -1.12 20.41 -15.41
CA VAL A 50 -1.47 20.52 -13.99
C VAL A 50 -0.26 20.73 -13.10
N GLY A 51 -0.50 21.30 -11.92
CA GLY A 51 0.50 21.41 -10.85
C GLY A 51 0.47 20.22 -9.88
N GLY A 52 1.28 20.33 -8.83
CA GLY A 52 1.47 19.29 -7.81
C GLY A 52 0.18 18.95 -7.07
N ALA A 53 -0.66 19.92 -6.73
CA ALA A 53 -1.93 19.70 -6.05
C ALA A 53 -2.87 18.79 -6.84
N LEU A 54 -3.09 19.08 -8.11
CA LEU A 54 -3.98 18.31 -8.98
C LEU A 54 -3.37 16.94 -9.31
N LEU A 55 -2.06 16.86 -9.48
CA LEU A 55 -1.36 15.59 -9.68
C LEU A 55 -1.42 14.70 -8.43
N GLY A 56 -1.16 15.28 -7.26
CA GLY A 56 -1.31 14.57 -5.99
C GLY A 56 -2.72 14.04 -5.79
N ASN A 57 -3.73 14.83 -6.16
CA ASN A 57 -5.11 14.41 -6.15
C ASN A 57 -5.38 13.30 -7.19
N LEU A 58 -4.80 13.37 -8.39
CA LEU A 58 -4.89 12.31 -9.40
C LEU A 58 -4.43 10.96 -8.85
N SER A 59 -3.30 10.95 -8.17
CA SER A 59 -2.82 9.73 -7.51
C SER A 59 -3.73 9.31 -6.35
N ALA A 60 -4.27 10.27 -5.57
CA ALA A 60 -5.14 10.03 -4.43
C ALA A 60 -6.50 9.42 -4.81
N PHE A 61 -7.01 9.61 -6.04
CA PHE A 61 -8.27 8.98 -6.49
C PHE A 61 -8.25 7.45 -6.38
N TYR A 62 -7.08 6.84 -6.55
CA TYR A 62 -6.87 5.43 -6.23
C TYR A 62 -7.22 5.12 -4.77
N PHE A 63 -6.71 5.91 -3.84
CA PHE A 63 -6.89 5.69 -2.40
C PHE A 63 -8.30 6.02 -1.93
N TYR A 64 -8.98 7.03 -2.51
CA TYR A 64 -10.38 7.35 -2.20
C TYR A 64 -11.29 6.17 -2.50
N ALA A 65 -11.17 5.58 -3.70
CA ALA A 65 -11.97 4.43 -4.08
C ALA A 65 -11.62 3.19 -3.26
N TYR A 66 -10.31 2.94 -3.06
CA TYR A 66 -9.83 1.81 -2.27
C TYR A 66 -10.33 1.88 -0.82
N ALA A 67 -10.16 3.04 -0.14
CA ALA A 67 -10.59 3.23 1.25
C ALA A 67 -12.12 3.16 1.40
N GLY A 68 -12.87 3.76 0.47
CA GLY A 68 -14.34 3.73 0.49
C GLY A 68 -14.93 2.32 0.41
N LEU A 69 -14.22 1.40 -0.25
CA LEU A 69 -14.65 0.01 -0.39
C LEU A 69 -14.20 -0.90 0.77
N GLN A 70 -13.27 -0.49 1.64
CA GLN A 70 -12.75 -1.35 2.71
C GLN A 70 -13.84 -1.88 3.65
N ILE A 71 -14.84 -1.06 3.98
CA ILE A 71 -15.94 -1.47 4.87
C ILE A 71 -16.86 -2.50 4.20
N PRO A 72 -17.40 -2.27 2.96
CA PRO A 72 -18.33 -3.21 2.33
C PRO A 72 -17.67 -4.49 1.77
N ILE A 73 -16.34 -4.49 1.58
CA ILE A 73 -15.63 -5.61 0.93
C ILE A 73 -15.85 -6.95 1.63
N GLY A 74 -15.80 -7.00 2.94
CA GLY A 74 -16.02 -8.23 3.71
C GLY A 74 -17.39 -8.84 3.41
N VAL A 75 -18.44 -8.02 3.49
CA VAL A 75 -19.83 -8.44 3.20
C VAL A 75 -19.99 -8.86 1.75
N MET A 76 -19.36 -8.15 0.82
CA MET A 76 -19.40 -8.50 -0.60
C MET A 76 -18.72 -9.85 -0.86
N LEU A 77 -17.56 -10.11 -0.26
CA LEU A 77 -16.84 -11.39 -0.39
C LEU A 77 -17.64 -12.57 0.17
N ASP A 78 -18.34 -12.37 1.28
CA ASP A 78 -19.18 -13.40 1.88
C ASP A 78 -20.38 -13.74 0.99
N ARG A 79 -20.96 -12.75 0.30
CA ARG A 79 -22.15 -12.93 -0.55
C ARG A 79 -21.83 -13.39 -1.98
N LEU A 80 -20.82 -12.80 -2.61
CA LEU A 80 -20.54 -12.99 -4.04
C LEU A 80 -19.38 -13.96 -4.31
N GLY A 81 -18.60 -14.27 -3.26
CA GLY A 81 -17.43 -15.14 -3.31
C GLY A 81 -16.18 -14.46 -3.89
N PRO A 82 -14.99 -14.99 -3.54
CA PRO A 82 -13.71 -14.42 -3.97
C PRO A 82 -13.49 -14.47 -5.49
N ARG A 83 -13.99 -15.50 -6.20
CA ARG A 83 -13.83 -15.63 -7.66
C ARG A 83 -14.42 -14.43 -8.40
N ARG A 84 -15.68 -14.09 -8.11
CA ARG A 84 -16.39 -13.02 -8.82
C ARG A 84 -15.81 -11.66 -8.48
N LEU A 85 -15.52 -11.43 -7.20
CA LEU A 85 -15.03 -10.13 -6.74
C LEU A 85 -13.57 -9.87 -7.14
N MET A 86 -12.68 -10.86 -7.01
CA MET A 86 -11.30 -10.69 -7.44
C MET A 86 -11.19 -10.63 -8.97
N GLY A 87 -11.91 -11.51 -9.70
CA GLY A 87 -11.92 -11.48 -11.16
C GLY A 87 -12.54 -10.20 -11.71
N GLY A 88 -13.68 -9.78 -11.17
CA GLY A 88 -14.34 -8.51 -11.53
C GLY A 88 -13.49 -7.30 -11.12
N GLY A 89 -12.86 -7.35 -9.94
CA GLY A 89 -11.94 -6.32 -9.48
C GLY A 89 -10.70 -6.18 -10.37
N ALA A 90 -10.09 -7.30 -10.77
CA ALA A 90 -8.96 -7.29 -11.70
C ALA A 90 -9.36 -6.75 -13.08
N ALA A 91 -10.57 -7.13 -13.58
CA ALA A 91 -11.10 -6.59 -14.82
C ALA A 91 -11.36 -5.08 -14.72
N LEU A 92 -11.98 -4.62 -13.64
CA LEU A 92 -12.25 -3.21 -13.39
C LEU A 92 -10.96 -2.39 -13.30
N ALA A 93 -9.96 -2.91 -12.60
CA ALA A 93 -8.65 -2.26 -12.50
C ALA A 93 -7.90 -2.25 -13.82
N GLY A 94 -7.99 -3.34 -14.60
CA GLY A 94 -7.41 -3.42 -15.95
C GLY A 94 -8.05 -2.43 -16.91
N LEU A 95 -9.40 -2.36 -16.94
CA LEU A 95 -10.14 -1.36 -17.72
C LEU A 95 -9.82 0.07 -17.28
N GLY A 96 -9.73 0.30 -15.97
CA GLY A 96 -9.28 1.59 -15.42
C GLY A 96 -7.87 1.97 -15.87
N GLY A 97 -6.95 1.00 -15.95
CA GLY A 97 -5.59 1.20 -16.47
C GLY A 97 -5.59 1.55 -17.96
N VAL A 98 -6.38 0.86 -18.79
CA VAL A 98 -6.56 1.18 -20.21
C VAL A 98 -7.15 2.58 -20.36
N LEU A 99 -8.22 2.90 -19.61
CA LEU A 99 -8.84 4.21 -19.62
C LEU A 99 -7.86 5.32 -19.25
N PHE A 100 -7.06 5.10 -18.20
CA PHE A 100 -6.03 6.04 -17.76
C PHE A 100 -4.96 6.26 -18.83
N ALA A 101 -4.50 5.19 -19.50
CA ALA A 101 -3.53 5.28 -20.59
C ALA A 101 -4.06 6.07 -21.81
N MET A 102 -5.36 6.01 -22.06
CA MET A 102 -6.03 6.68 -23.17
C MET A 102 -6.59 8.07 -22.81
N ALA A 103 -6.41 8.51 -21.55
CA ALA A 103 -6.98 9.76 -21.09
C ALA A 103 -6.36 10.96 -21.80
N ASP A 104 -7.20 11.79 -22.39
CA ASP A 104 -6.88 13.10 -23.01
C ASP A 104 -7.26 14.29 -22.11
N SER A 105 -7.96 14.01 -21.00
CA SER A 105 -8.39 14.99 -20.02
C SER A 105 -8.14 14.52 -18.60
N LEU A 106 -7.92 15.46 -17.67
CA LEU A 106 -7.71 15.18 -16.26
C LEU A 106 -8.91 14.42 -15.63
N THR A 107 -10.13 14.74 -16.05
CA THR A 107 -11.35 14.08 -15.56
C THR A 107 -11.36 12.60 -15.92
N LEU A 108 -10.97 12.27 -17.17
CA LEU A 108 -10.90 10.88 -17.61
C LEU A 108 -9.76 10.13 -16.90
N ALA A 109 -8.63 10.81 -16.65
CA ALA A 109 -7.53 10.28 -15.88
C ALA A 109 -7.94 10.00 -14.41
N TYR A 110 -8.70 10.90 -13.76
CA TYR A 110 -9.30 10.68 -12.43
C TYR A 110 -10.21 9.45 -12.41
N LEU A 111 -11.09 9.32 -13.42
CA LEU A 111 -11.97 8.16 -13.52
C LEU A 111 -11.16 6.86 -13.68
N GLY A 112 -10.13 6.85 -14.51
CA GLY A 112 -9.22 5.71 -14.65
C GLY A 112 -8.59 5.31 -13.31
N ARG A 113 -8.05 6.28 -12.56
CA ARG A 113 -7.46 6.05 -11.23
C ARG A 113 -8.49 5.55 -10.20
N LEU A 114 -9.70 6.08 -10.24
CA LEU A 114 -10.80 5.64 -9.37
C LEU A 114 -11.18 4.18 -9.65
N LEU A 115 -11.32 3.79 -10.92
CA LEU A 115 -11.61 2.42 -11.31
C LEU A 115 -10.48 1.45 -10.92
N ILE A 116 -9.21 1.87 -11.10
CA ILE A 116 -8.05 1.10 -10.64
C ILE A 116 -8.11 0.87 -9.13
N GLY A 117 -8.35 1.93 -8.34
CA GLY A 117 -8.45 1.85 -6.89
C GLY A 117 -9.61 0.97 -6.42
N ALA A 118 -10.79 1.15 -7.02
CA ALA A 118 -11.97 0.34 -6.72
C ALA A 118 -11.75 -1.15 -7.04
N GLY A 119 -11.17 -1.45 -8.20
CA GLY A 119 -10.89 -2.82 -8.62
C GLY A 119 -9.86 -3.49 -7.72
N THR A 120 -8.74 -2.82 -7.43
CA THR A 120 -7.65 -3.39 -6.64
C THR A 120 -7.98 -3.55 -5.16
N ALA A 121 -9.02 -2.89 -4.64
CA ALA A 121 -9.44 -3.00 -3.24
C ALA A 121 -9.77 -4.45 -2.82
N PHE A 122 -10.20 -5.29 -3.76
CA PHE A 122 -10.53 -6.70 -3.50
C PHE A 122 -9.30 -7.63 -3.42
N SER A 123 -8.11 -7.15 -3.77
CA SER A 123 -6.92 -8.00 -3.92
C SER A 123 -6.44 -8.63 -2.60
N TRP A 124 -6.22 -7.82 -1.57
CA TRP A 124 -5.71 -8.30 -0.28
C TRP A 124 -6.73 -9.15 0.48
N VAL A 125 -7.93 -8.61 0.69
CA VAL A 125 -8.97 -9.31 1.48
C VAL A 125 -9.43 -10.59 0.75
N GLY A 126 -9.54 -10.54 -0.58
CA GLY A 126 -9.84 -11.70 -1.41
C GLY A 126 -8.80 -12.81 -1.30
N ALA A 127 -7.49 -12.44 -1.29
CA ALA A 127 -6.42 -13.40 -1.09
C ALA A 127 -6.50 -14.08 0.29
N LEU A 128 -6.74 -13.31 1.35
CA LEU A 128 -6.91 -13.86 2.70
C LEU A 128 -8.12 -14.79 2.78
N THR A 129 -9.23 -14.42 2.15
CA THR A 129 -10.44 -15.24 2.07
C THR A 129 -10.16 -16.59 1.38
N LEU A 130 -9.43 -16.58 0.24
CA LEU A 130 -9.02 -17.81 -0.44
C LEU A 130 -8.11 -18.68 0.42
N ILE A 131 -7.18 -18.08 1.16
CA ILE A 131 -6.31 -18.84 2.08
C ILE A 131 -7.14 -19.57 3.14
N VAL A 132 -8.11 -18.88 3.75
CA VAL A 132 -9.00 -19.47 4.76
C VAL A 132 -9.85 -20.60 4.17
N GLN A 133 -10.34 -20.45 2.95
CA GLN A 133 -11.21 -21.45 2.30
C GLN A 133 -10.47 -22.71 1.82
N TRP A 134 -9.21 -22.58 1.41
CA TRP A 134 -8.51 -23.66 0.72
C TRP A 134 -7.37 -24.29 1.52
N PHE A 135 -6.85 -23.63 2.55
CA PHE A 135 -5.69 -24.09 3.30
C PHE A 135 -5.99 -24.27 4.79
N PRO A 136 -5.32 -25.20 5.47
CA PRO A 136 -5.49 -25.39 6.91
C PRO A 136 -4.97 -24.15 7.68
N ALA A 137 -5.60 -23.85 8.83
CA ALA A 137 -5.30 -22.66 9.65
C ALA A 137 -3.81 -22.50 9.99
N ARG A 138 -3.08 -23.62 10.20
CA ARG A 138 -1.62 -23.62 10.45
C ARG A 138 -0.78 -22.98 9.33
N ARG A 139 -1.28 -22.92 8.08
CA ARG A 139 -0.59 -22.32 6.94
C ARG A 139 -0.99 -20.86 6.69
N PHE A 140 -1.99 -20.36 7.38
CA PHE A 140 -2.54 -19.02 7.14
C PHE A 140 -1.48 -17.92 7.21
N ALA A 141 -0.70 -17.88 8.30
CA ALA A 141 0.33 -16.85 8.49
C ALA A 141 1.42 -16.88 7.40
N ALA A 142 1.88 -18.07 7.02
CA ALA A 142 2.90 -18.23 5.99
C ALA A 142 2.40 -17.78 4.60
N LEU A 143 1.16 -18.16 4.23
CA LEU A 143 0.57 -17.80 2.94
C LEU A 143 0.20 -16.31 2.88
N ALA A 144 -0.34 -15.75 3.96
CA ALA A 144 -0.61 -14.31 4.07
C ALA A 144 0.71 -13.50 3.97
N GLY A 145 1.77 -13.95 4.66
CA GLY A 145 3.10 -13.35 4.54
C GLY A 145 3.67 -13.46 3.12
N GLY A 146 3.49 -14.60 2.46
CA GLY A 146 3.84 -14.80 1.06
C GLY A 146 3.09 -13.83 0.13
N THR A 147 1.77 -13.68 0.30
CA THR A 147 0.98 -12.71 -0.46
C THR A 147 1.49 -11.29 -0.24
N GLN A 148 1.84 -10.92 1.00
CA GLN A 148 2.42 -9.61 1.30
C GLN A 148 3.77 -9.39 0.60
N ALA A 149 4.62 -10.42 0.54
CA ALA A 149 5.89 -10.36 -0.19
C ALA A 149 5.66 -10.12 -1.69
N PHE A 150 4.68 -10.79 -2.32
CA PHE A 150 4.27 -10.51 -3.70
C PHE A 150 3.86 -9.05 -3.88
N GLY A 151 3.11 -8.48 -2.94
CA GLY A 151 2.74 -7.07 -2.96
C GLY A 151 3.97 -6.15 -2.98
N MET A 152 4.97 -6.41 -2.13
CA MET A 152 6.19 -5.60 -2.09
C MET A 152 7.01 -5.73 -3.38
N VAL A 153 7.10 -6.93 -3.97
CA VAL A 153 7.67 -7.12 -5.31
C VAL A 153 6.91 -6.27 -6.33
N GLY A 154 5.58 -6.20 -6.24
CA GLY A 154 4.76 -5.31 -7.08
C GLY A 154 5.14 -3.84 -6.93
N ALA A 155 5.33 -3.36 -5.69
CA ALA A 155 5.76 -1.98 -5.47
C ALA A 155 7.15 -1.70 -6.09
N VAL A 156 8.10 -2.64 -6.00
CA VAL A 156 9.41 -2.53 -6.65
C VAL A 156 9.29 -2.54 -8.18
N LEU A 157 8.46 -3.42 -8.75
CA LEU A 157 8.21 -3.47 -10.20
C LEU A 157 7.55 -2.18 -10.72
N GLY A 158 6.72 -1.54 -9.91
CA GLY A 158 6.11 -0.25 -10.21
C GLY A 158 7.06 0.94 -10.08
N GLN A 159 8.30 0.75 -9.64
CA GLN A 159 9.35 1.77 -9.54
C GLN A 159 10.34 1.62 -10.70
N ALA A 160 11.55 1.10 -10.48
CA ALA A 160 12.61 1.10 -11.47
C ALA A 160 12.26 0.40 -12.79
N PRO A 161 11.65 -0.82 -12.82
CA PRO A 161 11.26 -1.46 -14.07
C PRO A 161 10.21 -0.67 -14.86
N LEU A 162 9.18 -0.15 -14.16
CA LEU A 162 8.17 0.69 -14.81
C LEU A 162 8.75 2.03 -15.25
N GLY A 163 9.62 2.66 -14.43
CA GLY A 163 10.31 3.90 -14.77
C GLY A 163 11.16 3.76 -16.04
N TYR A 164 11.85 2.62 -16.20
CA TYR A 164 12.55 2.30 -17.45
C TYR A 164 11.59 2.19 -18.64
N ALA A 165 10.47 1.48 -18.48
CA ALA A 165 9.46 1.34 -19.52
C ALA A 165 8.84 2.70 -19.91
N VAL A 166 8.58 3.57 -18.94
CA VAL A 166 8.09 4.94 -19.17
C VAL A 166 9.11 5.75 -19.96
N GLY A 167 10.39 5.67 -19.63
CA GLY A 167 11.46 6.36 -20.36
C GLY A 167 11.66 5.87 -21.79
N ALA A 168 11.51 4.54 -22.02
CA ALA A 168 11.75 3.91 -23.32
C ALA A 168 10.56 4.01 -24.29
N TYR A 169 9.31 3.90 -23.77
CA TYR A 169 8.10 3.74 -24.60
C TYR A 169 7.04 4.80 -24.32
N GLY A 170 7.27 5.68 -23.35
CA GLY A 170 6.29 6.65 -22.87
C GLY A 170 5.30 6.06 -21.85
N TRP A 171 4.75 6.94 -21.01
CA TRP A 171 3.88 6.52 -19.91
C TRP A 171 2.56 5.88 -20.37
N ARG A 172 1.99 6.37 -21.50
CA ARG A 172 0.74 5.83 -22.04
C ARG A 172 0.87 4.37 -22.45
N ALA A 173 1.94 4.03 -23.18
CA ALA A 173 2.21 2.65 -23.59
C ALA A 173 2.52 1.75 -22.38
N ALA A 174 3.33 2.23 -21.44
CA ALA A 174 3.66 1.50 -20.22
C ALA A 174 2.40 1.17 -19.39
N ILE A 175 1.53 2.15 -19.16
CA ILE A 175 0.28 1.95 -18.40
C ILE A 175 -0.73 1.11 -19.18
N LEU A 176 -0.79 1.22 -20.50
CA LEU A 176 -1.63 0.35 -21.33
C LEU A 176 -1.25 -1.12 -21.15
N TRP A 177 0.04 -1.46 -21.19
CA TRP A 177 0.50 -2.83 -20.95
C TRP A 177 0.15 -3.32 -19.55
N VAL A 178 0.30 -2.47 -18.53
CA VAL A 178 -0.14 -2.81 -17.17
C VAL A 178 -1.65 -3.02 -17.11
N GLY A 179 -2.46 -2.20 -17.80
CA GLY A 179 -3.91 -2.36 -17.91
C GLY A 179 -4.29 -3.70 -18.56
N LEU A 180 -3.66 -4.03 -19.70
CA LEU A 180 -3.88 -5.29 -20.40
C LEU A 180 -3.46 -6.51 -19.57
N ALA A 181 -2.36 -6.41 -18.80
CA ALA A 181 -1.96 -7.45 -17.86
C ALA A 181 -3.02 -7.68 -16.77
N GLY A 182 -3.68 -6.61 -16.29
CA GLY A 182 -4.83 -6.71 -15.37
C GLY A 182 -6.02 -7.46 -15.97
N LEU A 183 -6.35 -7.21 -17.24
CA LEU A 183 -7.41 -7.94 -17.95
C LEU A 183 -7.06 -9.41 -18.15
N ALA A 184 -5.81 -9.72 -18.53
CA ALA A 184 -5.33 -11.10 -18.64
C ALA A 184 -5.41 -11.83 -17.29
N LEU A 185 -5.02 -11.15 -16.21
CA LEU A 185 -5.12 -11.67 -14.85
C LEU A 185 -6.58 -11.93 -14.44
N ALA A 186 -7.51 -11.05 -14.81
CA ALA A 186 -8.94 -11.24 -14.57
C ALA A 186 -9.44 -12.53 -15.24
N LEU A 187 -9.09 -12.77 -16.51
CA LEU A 187 -9.44 -13.99 -17.24
C LEU A 187 -8.85 -15.23 -16.54
N ALA A 188 -7.59 -15.19 -16.12
CA ALA A 188 -6.96 -16.28 -15.39
C ALA A 188 -7.66 -16.57 -14.04
N ILE A 189 -8.04 -15.54 -13.29
CA ILE A 189 -8.80 -15.68 -12.03
C ILE A 189 -10.15 -16.33 -12.31
N PHE A 190 -10.91 -15.87 -13.29
CA PHE A 190 -12.21 -16.48 -13.65
C PHE A 190 -12.08 -17.93 -14.14
N ALA A 191 -10.98 -18.29 -14.80
CA ALA A 191 -10.76 -19.63 -15.28
C ALA A 191 -10.40 -20.63 -14.16
N VAL A 192 -9.53 -20.22 -13.23
CA VAL A 192 -8.89 -21.12 -12.27
C VAL A 192 -9.55 -21.09 -10.90
N VAL A 193 -9.88 -19.90 -10.36
CA VAL A 193 -10.45 -19.75 -9.03
C VAL A 193 -11.85 -20.31 -8.98
N ARG A 194 -12.17 -21.04 -7.92
CA ARG A 194 -13.51 -21.57 -7.62
C ARG A 194 -13.91 -21.17 -6.22
N ASP A 195 -15.14 -20.73 -6.07
CA ASP A 195 -15.70 -20.42 -4.75
C ASP A 195 -16.03 -21.74 -4.03
N ARG A 196 -15.80 -21.75 -2.72
CA ARG A 196 -16.32 -22.76 -1.82
C ARG A 196 -17.45 -22.15 -0.99
N PRO A 197 -18.45 -22.94 -0.57
CA PRO A 197 -19.49 -22.46 0.33
C PRO A 197 -18.85 -21.83 1.57
N ALA A 198 -19.20 -20.58 1.85
CA ALA A 198 -18.75 -19.92 3.08
C ALA A 198 -19.42 -20.59 4.29
N THR A 199 -18.64 -20.97 5.28
CA THR A 199 -19.19 -21.29 6.60
C THR A 199 -19.60 -19.97 7.23
N HIS A 200 -20.91 -19.70 7.25
CA HIS A 200 -21.45 -18.50 7.86
C HIS A 200 -21.14 -18.49 9.36
N HIS A 201 -20.27 -17.61 9.79
CA HIS A 201 -20.22 -17.20 11.19
C HIS A 201 -21.11 -15.98 11.34
N ALA A 202 -22.18 -16.13 12.12
CA ALA A 202 -23.04 -15.02 12.53
C ALA A 202 -22.18 -14.00 13.30
N THR A 203 -21.93 -12.86 12.70
CA THR A 203 -21.22 -11.76 13.34
C THR A 203 -22.24 -10.80 13.95
N THR A 204 -21.91 -10.21 15.09
CA THR A 204 -22.54 -9.00 15.61
C THR A 204 -22.75 -8.02 14.46
N GLY A 205 -23.91 -7.35 14.40
CA GLY A 205 -24.22 -6.43 13.31
C GLY A 205 -23.07 -5.44 13.09
N ILE A 206 -22.69 -5.18 11.84
CA ILE A 206 -21.52 -4.36 11.45
C ILE A 206 -21.52 -3.00 12.18
N ALA A 207 -22.68 -2.35 12.28
CA ALA A 207 -22.83 -1.05 12.94
C ALA A 207 -22.52 -1.12 14.45
N ALA A 208 -22.99 -2.16 15.13
CA ALA A 208 -22.73 -2.35 16.56
C ALA A 208 -21.24 -2.67 16.83
N GLY A 209 -20.63 -3.52 16.00
CA GLY A 209 -19.19 -3.81 16.08
C GLY A 209 -18.33 -2.58 15.84
N LEU A 210 -18.71 -1.73 14.87
CA LEU A 210 -18.02 -0.46 14.58
C LEU A 210 -18.12 0.52 15.76
N GLY A 211 -19.30 0.64 16.37
CA GLY A 211 -19.50 1.49 17.56
C GLY A 211 -18.58 1.08 18.72
N ILE A 212 -18.47 -0.23 19.01
CA ILE A 212 -17.58 -0.75 20.05
C ILE A 212 -16.10 -0.47 19.71
N ALA A 213 -15.68 -0.75 18.46
CA ALA A 213 -14.30 -0.52 18.04
C ALA A 213 -13.93 0.98 18.07
N MET A 214 -14.84 1.86 17.73
CA MET A 214 -14.66 3.33 17.78
C MET A 214 -14.64 3.88 19.20
N ALA A 215 -15.29 3.24 20.17
CA ALA A 215 -15.24 3.61 21.58
C ALA A 215 -13.90 3.30 22.23
N GLU A 216 -13.11 2.37 21.64
CA GLU A 216 -11.82 1.96 22.19
C GLU A 216 -10.71 2.93 21.81
N ARG A 217 -10.16 3.65 22.79
CA ARG A 217 -9.08 4.64 22.61
C ARG A 217 -7.85 4.07 21.92
N GLN A 218 -7.48 2.82 22.21
CA GLN A 218 -6.29 2.19 21.62
C GLN A 218 -6.46 1.97 20.11
N THR A 219 -7.67 1.78 19.61
CA THR A 219 -7.95 1.68 18.18
C THR A 219 -7.58 2.98 17.46
N TRP A 220 -7.93 4.13 18.00
CA TRP A 220 -7.59 5.44 17.44
C TRP A 220 -6.08 5.72 17.49
N LEU A 221 -5.43 5.46 18.63
CA LEU A 221 -3.99 5.62 18.79
C LEU A 221 -3.22 4.73 17.80
N SER A 222 -3.65 3.48 17.62
CA SER A 222 -3.08 2.56 16.65
C SER A 222 -3.35 3.00 15.21
N GLY A 223 -4.51 3.57 14.93
CA GLY A 223 -4.86 4.15 13.62
C GLY A 223 -3.97 5.34 13.26
N ILE A 224 -3.82 6.31 14.18
CA ILE A 224 -2.94 7.47 14.00
C ILE A 224 -1.49 7.01 13.81
N PHE A 225 -1.02 6.08 14.64
CA PHE A 225 0.33 5.51 14.50
C PHE A 225 0.51 4.81 13.15
N GLY A 226 -0.44 3.96 12.75
CA GLY A 226 -0.39 3.24 11.47
C GLY A 226 -0.39 4.19 10.28
N MET A 227 -1.24 5.22 10.30
CA MET A 227 -1.26 6.30 9.31
C MET A 227 0.10 6.98 9.22
N ALA A 228 0.66 7.41 10.36
CA ALA A 228 1.94 8.12 10.45
C ALA A 228 3.09 7.28 9.88
N MET A 229 3.14 5.98 10.19
CA MET A 229 4.21 5.09 9.72
C MET A 229 4.10 4.78 8.23
N VAL A 230 2.89 4.74 7.68
CA VAL A 230 2.69 4.44 6.26
C VAL A 230 2.74 5.70 5.38
N THR A 231 2.48 6.89 5.92
CA THR A 231 2.53 8.15 5.18
C THR A 231 3.81 8.34 4.36
N PRO A 232 5.03 8.13 4.89
CA PRO A 232 6.25 8.24 4.10
C PRO A 232 6.32 7.24 2.96
N THR A 233 5.87 6.01 3.18
CA THR A 233 5.87 4.98 2.14
C THR A 233 4.80 5.26 1.07
N ALA A 234 3.60 5.68 1.47
CA ALA A 234 2.48 5.91 0.55
C ALA A 234 2.57 7.24 -0.18
N ALA A 235 2.93 8.33 0.52
CA ALA A 235 2.96 9.66 -0.08
C ALA A 235 4.33 10.00 -0.68
N PHE A 236 5.41 9.83 0.07
CA PHE A 236 6.75 10.09 -0.44
C PHE A 236 7.17 8.96 -1.40
N GLY A 237 7.37 7.73 -0.94
CA GLY A 237 7.77 6.61 -1.78
C GLY A 237 6.80 6.29 -2.92
N GLY A 238 5.50 6.46 -2.70
CA GLY A 238 4.45 6.16 -3.69
C GLY A 238 4.19 7.23 -4.73
N LEU A 239 4.70 8.48 -4.55
CA LEU A 239 4.51 9.56 -5.51
C LEU A 239 5.68 10.55 -5.59
N TRP A 240 6.13 11.14 -4.46
CA TRP A 240 6.98 12.33 -4.48
C TRP A 240 8.48 12.05 -4.38
N ALA A 241 8.91 10.83 -4.02
CA ALA A 241 10.34 10.51 -3.86
C ALA A 241 11.11 10.55 -5.18
N VAL A 242 10.54 10.00 -6.27
CA VAL A 242 11.22 9.98 -7.57
C VAL A 242 11.44 11.40 -8.11
N PRO A 243 10.40 12.26 -8.22
CA PRO A 243 10.62 13.64 -8.68
C PRO A 243 11.52 14.45 -7.74
N TYR A 244 11.44 14.24 -6.42
CA TYR A 244 12.37 14.85 -5.47
C TYR A 244 13.83 14.49 -5.77
N LEU A 245 14.12 13.21 -5.95
CA LEU A 245 15.47 12.72 -6.23
C LEU A 245 15.97 13.20 -7.60
N MET A 246 15.09 13.30 -8.59
CA MET A 246 15.44 13.83 -9.92
C MET A 246 15.73 15.34 -9.86
N GLN A 247 14.86 16.13 -9.23
CA GLN A 247 14.92 17.59 -9.28
C GLN A 247 15.92 18.19 -8.27
N VAL A 248 16.06 17.57 -7.08
CA VAL A 248 16.96 18.08 -6.03
C VAL A 248 18.37 17.47 -6.10
N HIS A 249 18.47 16.18 -6.44
CA HIS A 249 19.75 15.46 -6.48
C HIS A 249 20.28 15.23 -7.91
N GLY A 250 19.53 15.61 -8.96
CA GLY A 250 19.95 15.45 -10.35
C GLY A 250 20.07 14.00 -10.82
N LEU A 251 19.41 13.05 -10.14
CA LEU A 251 19.47 11.63 -10.49
C LEU A 251 18.62 11.33 -11.72
N GLY A 252 19.05 10.33 -12.50
CA GLY A 252 18.21 9.80 -13.57
C GLY A 252 16.96 9.09 -13.02
N ARG A 253 15.86 9.07 -13.80
CA ARG A 253 14.58 8.46 -13.39
C ARG A 253 14.72 7.05 -12.85
N THR A 254 15.43 6.16 -13.56
CA THR A 254 15.62 4.76 -13.16
C THR A 254 16.42 4.64 -11.87
N GLU A 255 17.42 5.49 -11.68
CA GLU A 255 18.23 5.53 -10.46
C GLU A 255 17.42 6.04 -9.27
N ALA A 256 16.68 7.14 -9.44
CA ALA A 256 15.77 7.69 -8.44
C ALA A 256 14.70 6.67 -8.02
N ALA A 257 14.09 5.99 -8.99
CA ALA A 257 13.12 4.92 -8.73
C ALA A 257 13.76 3.69 -8.07
N GLY A 258 15.01 3.36 -8.42
CA GLY A 258 15.80 2.31 -7.76
C GLY A 258 16.03 2.59 -6.29
N LEU A 259 16.46 3.80 -5.95
CA LEU A 259 16.61 4.25 -4.57
C LEU A 259 15.27 4.24 -3.81
N THR A 260 14.20 4.74 -4.44
CA THR A 260 12.87 4.72 -3.84
C THR A 260 12.39 3.29 -3.55
N SER A 261 12.77 2.31 -4.38
CA SER A 261 12.46 0.89 -4.18
C SER A 261 13.01 0.35 -2.85
N LEU A 262 14.10 0.94 -2.33
CA LEU A 262 14.69 0.53 -1.04
C LEU A 262 13.72 0.72 0.13
N ILE A 263 12.81 1.70 0.07
CA ILE A 263 11.75 1.87 1.07
C ILE A 263 10.87 0.62 1.14
N PHE A 264 10.44 0.11 -0.02
CA PHE A 264 9.53 -1.05 -0.11
C PHE A 264 10.25 -2.36 0.22
N ILE A 265 11.49 -2.54 -0.26
CA ILE A 265 12.32 -3.71 0.05
C ILE A 265 12.59 -3.79 1.55
N SER A 266 13.03 -2.69 2.13
CA SER A 266 13.35 -2.63 3.57
C SER A 266 12.12 -2.78 4.44
N TRP A 267 10.96 -2.27 4.01
CA TRP A 267 9.68 -2.51 4.68
C TRP A 267 9.31 -4.01 4.64
N ALA A 268 9.46 -4.67 3.48
CA ALA A 268 9.16 -6.09 3.32
C ALA A 268 10.03 -6.97 4.23
N LEU A 269 11.31 -6.66 4.34
CA LEU A 269 12.25 -7.36 5.21
C LEU A 269 12.07 -6.99 6.68
N GLY A 270 11.75 -5.73 6.96
CA GLY A 270 11.56 -5.19 8.30
C GLY A 270 10.33 -5.74 9.00
N ALA A 271 9.21 -5.92 8.29
CA ALA A 271 7.93 -6.30 8.90
C ALA A 271 8.00 -7.64 9.68
N PRO A 272 8.53 -8.75 9.14
CA PRO A 272 8.68 -9.99 9.91
C PRO A 272 9.72 -9.87 11.03
N LEU A 273 10.81 -9.10 10.81
CA LEU A 273 11.86 -8.91 11.81
C LEU A 273 11.34 -8.12 13.01
N VAL A 274 10.66 -7.00 12.76
CA VAL A 274 10.09 -6.12 13.80
C VAL A 274 8.96 -6.84 14.54
N GLY A 275 8.08 -7.54 13.82
CA GLY A 275 7.03 -8.35 14.42
C GLY A 275 7.60 -9.43 15.34
N GLY A 276 8.57 -10.20 14.87
CA GLY A 276 9.25 -11.24 15.66
C GLY A 276 10.02 -10.69 16.86
N LEU A 277 10.67 -9.53 16.69
CA LEU A 277 11.38 -8.84 17.78
C LEU A 277 10.39 -8.34 18.85
N SER A 278 9.24 -7.79 18.42
CA SER A 278 8.17 -7.36 19.33
C SER A 278 7.64 -8.52 20.18
N ASP A 279 7.45 -9.69 19.57
CA ASP A 279 6.99 -10.87 20.27
C ASP A 279 8.03 -11.42 21.25
N ARG A 280 9.32 -11.42 20.86
CA ARG A 280 10.42 -11.87 21.70
C ARG A 280 10.67 -10.96 22.91
N LEU A 281 10.60 -9.65 22.70
CA LEU A 281 10.82 -8.66 23.76
C LEU A 281 9.60 -8.44 24.64
N GLY A 282 8.43 -8.98 24.25
CA GLY A 282 7.18 -8.80 24.99
C GLY A 282 6.74 -7.33 25.09
N THR A 283 7.13 -6.49 24.14
CA THR A 283 6.80 -5.07 24.15
C THR A 283 6.32 -4.60 22.78
N ARG A 284 5.19 -3.92 22.74
CA ARG A 284 4.64 -3.26 21.56
C ARG A 284 5.08 -1.80 21.50
N ARG A 285 4.85 -1.09 22.60
CA ARG A 285 5.05 0.36 22.72
C ARG A 285 6.50 0.80 22.43
N LYS A 286 7.51 0.10 22.97
CA LYS A 286 8.93 0.47 22.76
C LYS A 286 9.33 0.44 21.29
N LEU A 287 8.88 -0.58 20.55
CA LEU A 287 9.17 -0.69 19.11
C LEU A 287 8.40 0.33 18.27
N MET A 288 7.17 0.66 18.66
CA MET A 288 6.40 1.74 18.02
C MET A 288 7.12 3.08 18.21
N VAL A 289 7.58 3.39 19.43
CA VAL A 289 8.34 4.61 19.72
C VAL A 289 9.65 4.64 18.93
N ALA A 290 10.43 3.56 18.94
CA ALA A 290 11.68 3.47 18.18
C ALA A 290 11.44 3.68 16.67
N GLY A 291 10.43 3.02 16.10
CA GLY A 291 10.06 3.18 14.68
C GLY A 291 9.67 4.62 14.33
N ALA A 292 8.78 5.23 15.12
CA ALA A 292 8.34 6.60 14.88
C ALA A 292 9.48 7.61 14.99
N THR A 293 10.37 7.44 15.98
CA THR A 293 11.55 8.29 16.15
C THR A 293 12.51 8.14 14.97
N THR A 294 12.81 6.90 14.57
CA THR A 294 13.68 6.64 13.39
C THR A 294 13.09 7.24 12.11
N ALA A 295 11.78 7.04 11.86
CA ALA A 295 11.10 7.62 10.69
C ALA A 295 11.18 9.16 10.70
N MET A 296 10.89 9.78 11.83
CA MET A 296 10.95 11.23 12.01
C MET A 296 12.36 11.78 11.73
N LEU A 297 13.39 11.13 12.26
CA LEU A 297 14.79 11.55 12.07
C LEU A 297 15.24 11.36 10.61
N CYS A 298 14.92 10.21 9.98
CA CYS A 298 15.28 9.98 8.58
C CYS A 298 14.66 11.02 7.64
N LEU A 299 13.38 11.35 7.84
CA LEU A 299 12.68 12.33 7.01
C LEU A 299 13.09 13.77 7.33
N GLY A 300 13.36 14.07 8.61
CA GLY A 300 13.89 15.38 9.02
C GLY A 300 15.33 15.63 8.53
N ALA A 301 16.06 14.57 8.17
CA ALA A 301 17.39 14.68 7.60
C ALA A 301 17.39 14.99 6.09
N LEU A 302 16.28 14.78 5.36
CA LEU A 302 16.22 14.97 3.89
C LEU A 302 16.70 16.37 3.44
N PRO A 303 16.31 17.50 4.06
CA PRO A 303 16.77 18.81 3.65
C PRO A 303 18.29 19.01 3.68
N PHE A 304 18.99 18.23 4.50
CA PHE A 304 20.44 18.30 4.67
C PHE A 304 21.21 17.35 3.73
N THR A 305 20.53 16.69 2.80
CA THR A 305 21.14 15.69 1.92
C THR A 305 21.50 16.20 0.54
N ALA A 306 21.26 17.47 0.21
CA ALA A 306 21.47 18.02 -1.13
C ALA A 306 22.90 17.77 -1.69
N ALA A 307 23.92 17.77 -0.84
CA ALA A 307 25.30 17.44 -1.19
C ALA A 307 25.75 16.05 -0.74
N ALA A 308 24.83 15.22 -0.27
CA ALA A 308 25.17 13.90 0.27
C ALA A 308 25.42 12.89 -0.87
N PRO A 309 26.36 11.94 -0.67
CA PRO A 309 26.55 10.83 -1.60
C PRO A 309 25.29 9.95 -1.70
N VAL A 310 25.07 9.35 -2.87
CA VAL A 310 23.88 8.51 -3.17
C VAL A 310 23.66 7.40 -2.14
N TRP A 311 24.72 6.81 -1.60
CA TRP A 311 24.60 5.77 -0.57
C TRP A 311 23.94 6.25 0.73
N VAL A 312 24.11 7.55 1.08
CA VAL A 312 23.43 8.14 2.25
C VAL A 312 21.91 8.18 2.01
N LEU A 313 21.48 8.57 0.81
CA LEU A 313 20.06 8.54 0.42
C LEU A 313 19.53 7.12 0.51
N GLY A 314 20.28 6.14 -0.02
CA GLY A 314 19.92 4.72 0.06
C GLY A 314 19.79 4.22 1.52
N ALA A 315 20.70 4.64 2.40
CA ALA A 315 20.66 4.30 3.82
C ALA A 315 19.42 4.90 4.53
N LEU A 316 19.13 6.19 4.27
CA LEU A 316 17.95 6.86 4.82
C LEU A 316 16.65 6.21 4.33
N MET A 317 16.53 5.89 3.04
CA MET A 317 15.38 5.21 2.45
C MET A 317 15.19 3.81 3.03
N SER A 318 16.30 3.07 3.24
CA SER A 318 16.26 1.75 3.86
C SER A 318 15.84 1.82 5.33
N ALA A 319 16.42 2.73 6.09
CA ALA A 319 16.07 2.96 7.50
C ALA A 319 14.59 3.38 7.63
N GLN A 320 14.11 4.26 6.73
CA GLN A 320 12.71 4.67 6.64
C GLN A 320 11.79 3.47 6.38
N GLY A 321 12.15 2.58 5.46
CA GLY A 321 11.35 1.38 5.17
C GLY A 321 11.24 0.44 6.37
N ILE A 322 12.36 0.21 7.10
CA ILE A 322 12.36 -0.58 8.34
C ILE A 322 11.51 0.10 9.41
N ALA A 323 11.65 1.42 9.60
CA ALA A 323 10.86 2.18 10.56
C ALA A 323 9.36 2.10 10.26
N ALA A 324 8.97 2.28 8.99
CA ALA A 324 7.58 2.18 8.55
C ALA A 324 6.98 0.79 8.81
N SER A 325 7.79 -0.27 8.76
CA SER A 325 7.33 -1.64 9.03
C SER A 325 6.82 -1.86 10.45
N THR A 326 7.16 -0.96 11.41
CA THR A 326 6.62 -1.01 12.78
C THR A 326 5.10 -0.80 12.82
N MET A 327 4.47 -0.37 11.73
CA MET A 327 3.02 -0.34 11.57
C MET A 327 2.37 -1.68 11.94
N VAL A 328 3.01 -2.81 11.63
CA VAL A 328 2.47 -4.15 11.97
C VAL A 328 2.30 -4.34 13.49
N VAL A 329 3.16 -3.69 14.29
CA VAL A 329 3.08 -3.71 15.76
C VAL A 329 1.87 -2.91 16.24
N GLY A 330 1.59 -1.76 15.60
CA GLY A 330 0.40 -0.96 15.89
C GLY A 330 -0.90 -1.71 15.59
N VAL A 331 -0.95 -2.47 14.49
CA VAL A 331 -2.10 -3.33 14.15
C VAL A 331 -2.26 -4.44 15.18
N ALA A 332 -1.16 -5.08 15.62
CA ALA A 332 -1.20 -6.10 16.65
C ALA A 332 -1.73 -5.54 17.99
N LEU A 333 -1.29 -4.35 18.37
CA LEU A 333 -1.74 -3.66 19.58
C LEU A 333 -3.25 -3.35 19.53
N ALA A 334 -3.77 -2.87 18.40
CA ALA A 334 -5.21 -2.64 18.22
C ALA A 334 -6.02 -3.93 18.37
N ARG A 335 -5.52 -5.03 17.78
CA ARG A 335 -6.15 -6.35 17.89
C ARG A 335 -6.19 -6.88 19.33
N GLU A 336 -5.09 -6.70 20.07
CA GLU A 336 -4.95 -7.18 21.45
C GLU A 336 -5.77 -6.34 22.43
N ALA A 337 -5.95 -5.03 22.18
CA ALA A 337 -6.70 -4.12 23.02
C ALA A 337 -8.23 -4.22 22.82
N ALA A 338 -8.67 -4.58 21.63
CA ALA A 338 -10.09 -4.68 21.31
C ALA A 338 -10.72 -5.97 21.88
N PRO A 339 -11.99 -5.95 22.32
CA PRO A 339 -12.73 -7.14 22.67
C PRO A 339 -12.68 -8.19 21.55
N PRO A 340 -12.57 -9.51 21.86
CA PRO A 340 -12.41 -10.55 20.83
C PRO A 340 -13.47 -10.52 19.72
N GLN A 341 -14.71 -10.14 20.07
CA GLN A 341 -15.86 -10.08 19.14
C GLN A 341 -15.73 -9.00 18.08
N VAL A 342 -14.92 -7.94 18.33
CA VAL A 342 -14.75 -6.78 17.44
C VAL A 342 -13.29 -6.53 17.02
N SER A 343 -12.38 -7.44 17.34
CA SER A 343 -10.95 -7.29 17.04
C SER A 343 -10.68 -7.13 15.54
N SER A 344 -11.42 -7.82 14.67
CA SER A 344 -11.34 -7.68 13.22
C SER A 344 -11.83 -6.31 12.76
N THR A 345 -12.89 -5.78 13.37
CA THR A 345 -13.42 -4.44 13.08
C THR A 345 -12.42 -3.36 13.49
N ALA A 346 -11.78 -3.50 14.66
CA ALA A 346 -10.72 -2.59 15.11
C ALA A 346 -9.53 -2.58 14.14
N MET A 347 -9.07 -3.75 13.68
CA MET A 347 -8.01 -3.83 12.65
C MET A 347 -8.44 -3.19 11.32
N GLY A 348 -9.71 -3.37 10.90
CA GLY A 348 -10.26 -2.73 9.71
C GLY A 348 -10.26 -1.21 9.82
N LEU A 349 -10.64 -0.67 10.98
CA LEU A 349 -10.61 0.77 11.26
C LEU A 349 -9.17 1.31 11.18
N VAL A 350 -8.20 0.63 11.81
CA VAL A 350 -6.76 0.98 11.69
C VAL A 350 -6.32 0.95 10.23
N ASN A 351 -6.72 -0.06 9.45
CA ASN A 351 -6.38 -0.13 8.03
C ASN A 351 -6.97 1.01 7.20
N THR A 352 -8.15 1.52 7.58
CA THR A 352 -8.72 2.71 6.93
C THR A 352 -7.82 3.94 7.13
N PHE A 353 -7.26 4.15 8.32
CA PHE A 353 -6.27 5.20 8.57
C PHE A 353 -5.01 4.99 7.74
N VAL A 354 -4.50 3.76 7.69
CA VAL A 354 -3.32 3.39 6.91
C VAL A 354 -3.50 3.72 5.42
N ILE A 355 -4.62 3.34 4.84
CA ILE A 355 -4.93 3.65 3.43
C ILE A 355 -5.20 5.14 3.23
N GLY A 356 -5.85 5.79 4.19
CA GLY A 356 -6.08 7.25 4.21
C GLY A 356 -4.80 8.08 4.13
N SER A 357 -3.65 7.54 4.51
CA SER A 357 -2.36 8.23 4.43
C SER A 357 -2.05 8.72 3.01
N GLY A 358 -2.20 7.88 1.99
CA GLY A 358 -2.00 8.27 0.59
C GLY A 358 -3.07 9.25 0.10
N ALA A 359 -4.32 9.04 0.53
CA ALA A 359 -5.45 9.88 0.16
C ALA A 359 -5.30 11.35 0.62
N VAL A 360 -4.68 11.56 1.79
CA VAL A 360 -4.50 12.89 2.39
C VAL A 360 -3.16 13.50 2.02
N PHE A 361 -2.07 12.76 2.19
CA PHE A 361 -0.73 13.35 2.13
C PHE A 361 -0.18 13.50 0.70
N GLN A 362 -0.65 12.72 -0.29
CA GLN A 362 -0.23 12.94 -1.66
C GLN A 362 -0.70 14.30 -2.22
N PRO A 363 -1.99 14.66 -2.13
CA PRO A 363 -2.43 15.98 -2.58
C PRO A 363 -1.95 17.12 -1.66
N LEU A 364 -1.78 16.88 -0.36
CA LEU A 364 -1.26 17.89 0.57
C LEU A 364 0.17 18.30 0.22
N ILE A 365 1.07 17.33 -0.04
CA ILE A 365 2.45 17.62 -0.46
C ILE A 365 2.44 18.37 -1.80
N GLY A 366 1.62 17.92 -2.77
CA GLY A 366 1.48 18.61 -4.04
C GLY A 366 0.97 20.04 -3.92
N PHE A 367 0.02 20.30 -3.03
CA PHE A 367 -0.48 21.64 -2.72
C PHE A 367 0.61 22.54 -2.11
N LEU A 368 1.39 22.01 -1.17
CA LEU A 368 2.50 22.73 -0.56
C LEU A 368 3.63 23.02 -1.55
N LEU A 369 3.89 22.12 -2.51
CA LEU A 369 4.80 22.36 -3.62
C LEU A 369 4.31 23.51 -4.51
N ASP A 370 3.02 23.52 -4.85
CA ASP A 370 2.45 24.58 -5.68
C ASP A 370 2.45 25.95 -4.99
N LEU A 371 2.27 26.00 -3.66
CA LEU A 371 2.35 27.25 -2.88
C LEU A 371 3.76 27.88 -2.90
N ASN A 372 4.80 27.05 -3.05
CA ASN A 372 6.20 27.49 -3.08
C ASN A 372 6.81 27.40 -4.47
N TRP A 373 5.99 27.30 -5.52
CA TRP A 373 6.47 27.25 -6.88
C TRP A 373 6.94 28.63 -7.36
N ASP A 374 8.16 28.69 -7.90
CA ASP A 374 8.83 29.91 -8.36
C ASP A 374 8.61 30.25 -9.85
N GLY A 375 7.69 29.53 -10.51
CA GLY A 375 7.35 29.74 -11.91
C GLY A 375 8.20 28.96 -12.91
N ARG A 376 9.19 28.18 -12.48
CA ARG A 376 10.06 27.42 -13.37
C ARG A 376 9.33 26.25 -14.01
N MET A 377 9.57 26.09 -15.32
CA MET A 377 9.03 25.00 -16.13
C MET A 377 10.17 24.31 -16.88
N ASP A 378 10.08 23.01 -17.08
CA ASP A 378 10.93 22.24 -17.98
C ASP A 378 10.06 21.35 -18.88
N ALA A 379 10.24 21.50 -20.18
CA ALA A 379 9.48 20.75 -21.20
C ALA A 379 7.95 20.70 -20.94
N GLY A 380 7.38 21.76 -20.34
CA GLY A 380 5.95 21.86 -20.03
C GLY A 380 5.52 21.28 -18.68
N ALA A 381 6.43 20.73 -17.89
CA ALA A 381 6.20 20.31 -16.51
C ALA A 381 6.71 21.37 -15.51
N ARG A 382 6.04 21.49 -14.35
CA ARG A 382 6.53 22.35 -13.26
C ARG A 382 7.75 21.72 -12.61
N ILE A 383 8.80 22.56 -12.41
CA ILE A 383 9.96 22.20 -11.60
C ILE A 383 9.86 22.91 -10.26
N TYR A 384 10.11 22.18 -9.21
CA TYR A 384 10.12 22.71 -7.85
C TYR A 384 11.54 22.80 -7.32
N SER A 385 11.85 23.90 -6.64
CA SER A 385 13.15 24.10 -5.99
C SER A 385 13.35 23.15 -4.81
N ALA A 386 14.61 22.96 -4.40
CA ALA A 386 14.93 22.22 -3.17
C ALA A 386 14.16 22.79 -1.96
N ALA A 387 14.13 24.14 -1.82
CA ALA A 387 13.38 24.80 -0.75
C ALA A 387 11.87 24.51 -0.79
N ALA A 388 11.26 24.42 -2.00
CA ALA A 388 9.85 24.03 -2.12
C ALA A 388 9.62 22.59 -1.65
N TYR A 389 10.54 21.67 -1.98
CA TYR A 389 10.48 20.29 -1.47
C TYR A 389 10.70 20.24 0.04
N ASP A 390 11.65 20.97 0.61
CA ASP A 390 11.91 21.03 2.06
C ASP A 390 10.65 21.45 2.82
N TRP A 391 9.97 22.49 2.33
CA TRP A 391 8.69 22.93 2.89
C TRP A 391 7.60 21.87 2.73
N ALA A 392 7.40 21.36 1.55
CA ALA A 392 6.32 20.41 1.28
C ALA A 392 6.51 19.07 2.00
N LEU A 393 7.74 18.58 2.08
CA LEU A 393 8.05 17.31 2.75
C LEU A 393 8.10 17.43 4.27
N SER A 394 8.12 18.64 4.86
CA SER A 394 8.10 18.86 6.32
C SER A 394 6.87 18.26 6.99
N VAL A 395 5.77 18.06 6.27
CA VAL A 395 4.57 17.37 6.78
C VAL A 395 4.83 15.90 7.13
N LEU A 396 5.86 15.27 6.54
CA LEU A 396 6.18 13.88 6.80
C LEU A 396 6.79 13.66 8.20
N PRO A 397 7.84 14.37 8.63
CA PRO A 397 8.32 14.26 10.01
C PRO A 397 7.27 14.74 11.02
N LEU A 398 6.39 15.70 10.68
CA LEU A 398 5.27 16.11 11.55
C LEU A 398 4.24 14.98 11.69
N ALA A 399 3.93 14.26 10.62
CA ALA A 399 3.07 13.07 10.69
C ALA A 399 3.71 11.99 11.56
N CYS A 400 5.02 11.74 11.42
CA CYS A 400 5.77 10.79 12.25
C CYS A 400 5.79 11.22 13.72
N MET A 401 5.87 12.53 14.03
CA MET A 401 5.75 13.07 15.37
C MET A 401 4.37 12.78 15.97
N ALA A 402 3.29 12.94 15.20
CA ALA A 402 1.95 12.55 15.65
C ALA A 402 1.88 11.04 15.95
N GLY A 403 2.54 10.20 15.13
CA GLY A 403 2.69 8.77 15.38
C GLY A 403 3.50 8.48 16.65
N LEU A 404 4.57 9.21 16.92
CA LEU A 404 5.36 9.10 18.14
C LEU A 404 4.53 9.45 19.38
N ILE A 405 3.76 10.52 19.32
CA ILE A 405 2.84 10.92 20.40
C ILE A 405 1.82 9.82 20.64
N ALA A 406 1.21 9.30 19.58
CA ALA A 406 0.24 8.20 19.67
C ALA A 406 0.88 6.94 20.31
N ALA A 407 2.11 6.59 19.94
CA ALA A 407 2.84 5.47 20.52
C ALA A 407 3.15 5.69 22.01
N LEU A 408 3.54 6.91 22.40
CA LEU A 408 3.80 7.29 23.81
C LEU A 408 2.53 7.24 24.66
N MET A 409 1.37 7.60 24.10
CA MET A 409 0.06 7.58 24.75
C MET A 409 -0.60 6.18 24.77
N SER A 410 -0.07 5.24 23.99
CA SER A 410 -0.57 3.87 23.93
C SER A 410 -0.24 3.11 25.21
N ARG A 411 -1.17 2.24 25.66
CA ARG A 411 -0.93 1.32 26.77
C ARG A 411 -0.20 0.09 26.24
N GLU A 412 0.77 -0.43 27.01
CA GLU A 412 1.44 -1.69 26.67
C GLU A 412 0.43 -2.84 26.79
N THR A 413 0.31 -3.61 25.73
CA THR A 413 -0.40 -4.88 25.76
C THR A 413 0.65 -5.97 25.90
N ARG A 414 0.63 -6.72 27.02
CA ARG A 414 1.55 -7.84 27.19
C ARG A 414 1.21 -8.90 26.14
N ALA A 415 2.18 -9.27 25.33
CA ALA A 415 2.05 -10.47 24.49
C ALA A 415 1.81 -11.66 25.42
N PRO A 416 0.83 -12.54 25.17
CA PRO A 416 0.66 -13.75 25.98
C PRO A 416 1.98 -14.55 25.91
N PRO A 417 2.45 -15.12 27.06
CA PRO A 417 3.64 -15.97 27.05
C PRO A 417 3.45 -17.08 26.02
N ARG A 418 4.43 -17.28 25.14
CA ARG A 418 4.44 -18.43 24.25
C ARG A 418 4.42 -19.68 25.12
N THR A 419 3.31 -20.41 25.14
CA THR A 419 3.31 -21.79 25.59
C THR A 419 4.28 -22.55 24.70
N ALA A 420 5.36 -23.05 25.31
CA ALA A 420 6.42 -23.83 24.69
C ALA A 420 5.89 -25.14 24.08
#